data_a450fa8723cb209f953a1773c88c13fc
#
_entry.id   a450fa8723cb209f953a1773c88c13fc
#
_cell.length_a   1.000
_cell.length_b   1.000
_cell.length_c   1.000
_cell.angle_alpha   90.00
_cell.angle_beta   90.00
_cell.angle_gamma   90.00
#
_symmetry.space_group_name_H-M   'P 1'
#
loop_
_entity.id
_entity.type
_entity.pdbx_description
1 polymer ?
#
loop_
_entity_poly.entity_id
_entity_poly.type
_entity_poly.pdbx_seq_one_letter_code
_entity_poly.pdbx_strand_id
1 'polypeptide(L)'
;MPEMPEKKLTVSASPHVRSAQTVSGIMLNVIIALIPALAASIWLFGPRVLLICLVTIGTCMLSEYLSRKIMKRSNTLGDLSAVVTGLLLAFNLPVSIPLWQAAIGSVIAIVVVKQLFGGIGQNFVNPAITGRIILMVSFPTAMTTWIKPLLWLDKGAESVTTATPLTMMTKGGELSDGLPSLVDMLIGIRGGSLGETCAVALIIGGVYLMIRKIISPAIPLSFIGTVAVIMLIAGKGSFTFVAYQLLSGGLMLGAFFMATDYTTSPINLKGRIIFGIGCGLLTSFIRLFGSLPEGVSFSIILMNILVPHIEHLTTPKPFGTVKEKKKKGAEKA
;
A
#
# COMPACT_ATOMS: atom_id res chain seq x y z
N MET A 1 -6.38 -63.38 -25.71
CA MET A 1 -5.54 -62.39 -25.04
C MET A 1 -6.48 -61.25 -24.65
N PRO A 2 -6.58 -60.87 -23.39
CA PRO A 2 -7.41 -59.73 -23.03
C PRO A 2 -6.74 -58.46 -23.56
N GLU A 3 -7.49 -57.65 -24.31
CA GLU A 3 -7.05 -56.33 -24.80
C GLU A 3 -6.76 -55.43 -23.59
N MET A 4 -5.52 -55.00 -23.50
CA MET A 4 -5.14 -53.98 -22.50
C MET A 4 -5.83 -52.67 -22.86
N PRO A 5 -6.48 -52.00 -21.90
CA PRO A 5 -7.15 -50.73 -22.19
C PRO A 5 -6.09 -49.70 -22.66
N GLU A 6 -6.29 -49.19 -23.89
CA GLU A 6 -5.50 -48.09 -24.42
C GLU A 6 -5.52 -46.90 -23.44
N LYS A 7 -4.42 -46.68 -22.75
CA LYS A 7 -4.25 -45.46 -21.95
C LYS A 7 -4.22 -44.27 -22.91
N LYS A 8 -5.33 -43.65 -23.10
CA LYS A 8 -5.43 -42.38 -23.84
C LYS A 8 -4.60 -41.30 -23.08
N LEU A 9 -3.50 -40.87 -23.70
CA LEU A 9 -2.72 -39.77 -23.18
C LEU A 9 -3.50 -38.48 -23.35
N THR A 10 -3.75 -37.77 -22.26
CA THR A 10 -4.39 -36.45 -22.29
C THR A 10 -3.34 -35.40 -22.64
N VAL A 11 -3.47 -34.79 -23.80
CA VAL A 11 -2.63 -33.64 -24.20
C VAL A 11 -3.36 -32.36 -23.80
N SER A 12 -2.77 -31.57 -22.93
CA SER A 12 -3.31 -30.27 -22.53
C SER A 12 -2.34 -29.16 -22.90
N ALA A 13 -2.87 -27.97 -23.23
CA ALA A 13 -2.04 -26.79 -23.44
C ALA A 13 -1.38 -26.32 -22.13
N SER A 14 -0.16 -25.83 -22.19
CA SER A 14 0.51 -25.21 -21.02
C SER A 14 -0.23 -23.93 -20.57
N PRO A 15 -0.25 -23.65 -19.24
CA PRO A 15 0.43 -24.39 -18.19
C PRO A 15 -0.36 -25.63 -17.74
N HIS A 16 0.34 -26.76 -17.58
CA HIS A 16 -0.26 -28.03 -17.15
C HIS A 16 -0.63 -28.07 -15.66
N VAL A 17 0.07 -27.26 -14.85
CA VAL A 17 -0.18 -27.12 -13.42
C VAL A 17 -0.75 -25.73 -13.17
N ARG A 18 -1.93 -25.65 -12.57
CA ARG A 18 -2.62 -24.41 -12.21
C ARG A 18 -2.73 -24.29 -10.71
N SER A 19 -2.58 -23.06 -10.17
CA SER A 19 -2.89 -22.77 -8.78
C SER A 19 -4.41 -22.80 -8.56
N ALA A 20 -4.84 -23.31 -7.41
CA ALA A 20 -6.24 -23.22 -6.98
C ALA A 20 -6.65 -21.81 -6.52
N GLN A 21 -5.69 -20.88 -6.40
CA GLN A 21 -5.96 -19.50 -5.97
C GLN A 21 -6.59 -18.71 -7.12
N THR A 22 -7.75 -18.10 -6.83
CA THR A 22 -8.43 -17.18 -7.73
C THR A 22 -8.14 -15.73 -7.34
N VAL A 23 -8.29 -14.81 -8.29
CA VAL A 23 -8.13 -13.37 -8.02
C VAL A 23 -9.09 -12.91 -6.92
N SER A 24 -10.37 -13.30 -7.01
CA SER A 24 -11.37 -12.98 -5.99
C SER A 24 -11.00 -13.54 -4.61
N GLY A 25 -10.43 -14.75 -4.55
CA GLY A 25 -9.97 -15.35 -3.30
C GLY A 25 -8.80 -14.58 -2.68
N ILE A 26 -7.86 -14.10 -3.48
CA ILE A 26 -6.75 -13.27 -3.01
C ILE A 26 -7.29 -11.93 -2.48
N MET A 27 -8.15 -11.24 -3.25
CA MET A 27 -8.73 -9.95 -2.84
C MET A 27 -9.60 -10.08 -1.59
N LEU A 28 -10.35 -11.19 -1.45
CA LEU A 28 -11.10 -11.49 -0.23
C LEU A 28 -10.19 -11.61 1.00
N ASN A 29 -9.05 -12.31 0.88
CA ASN A 29 -8.08 -12.42 1.97
C ASN A 29 -7.48 -11.05 2.35
N VAL A 30 -7.26 -10.16 1.38
CA VAL A 30 -6.82 -8.79 1.66
C VAL A 30 -7.89 -8.02 2.45
N ILE A 31 -9.16 -8.14 2.07
CA ILE A 31 -10.29 -7.54 2.81
C ILE A 31 -10.32 -8.08 4.24
N ILE A 32 -10.23 -9.41 4.43
CA ILE A 32 -10.19 -10.05 5.76
C ILE A 32 -9.01 -9.50 6.59
N ALA A 33 -7.85 -9.35 6.00
CA ALA A 33 -6.66 -8.80 6.66
C ALA A 33 -6.83 -7.33 7.09
N LEU A 34 -7.69 -6.56 6.42
CA LEU A 34 -7.99 -5.17 6.76
C LEU A 34 -9.12 -5.02 7.80
N ILE A 35 -9.89 -6.08 8.11
CA ILE A 35 -10.99 -6.03 9.10
C ILE A 35 -10.50 -5.56 10.48
N PRO A 36 -9.38 -6.05 11.05
CA PRO A 36 -8.90 -5.57 12.33
C PRO A 36 -8.61 -4.05 12.34
N ALA A 37 -8.03 -3.53 11.25
CA ALA A 37 -7.76 -2.11 11.12
C ALA A 37 -9.06 -1.30 10.95
N LEU A 38 -10.06 -1.83 10.25
CA LEU A 38 -11.38 -1.22 10.14
C LEU A 38 -12.07 -1.15 11.50
N ALA A 39 -12.07 -2.24 12.28
CA ALA A 39 -12.64 -2.29 13.61
C ALA A 39 -11.97 -1.28 14.57
N ALA A 40 -10.64 -1.21 14.55
CA ALA A 40 -9.88 -0.23 15.31
C ALA A 40 -10.24 1.21 14.88
N SER A 41 -10.38 1.47 13.58
CA SER A 41 -10.76 2.79 13.07
C SER A 41 -12.16 3.22 13.52
N ILE A 42 -13.12 2.28 13.51
CA ILE A 42 -14.49 2.55 13.99
C ILE A 42 -14.48 2.85 15.50
N TRP A 43 -13.68 2.10 16.26
CA TRP A 43 -13.55 2.35 17.70
C TRP A 43 -12.93 3.73 18.00
N LEU A 44 -11.90 4.13 17.25
CA LEU A 44 -11.18 5.39 17.45
C LEU A 44 -11.95 6.62 16.95
N PHE A 45 -12.59 6.54 15.79
CA PHE A 45 -13.17 7.69 15.08
C PHE A 45 -14.70 7.62 14.93
N GLY A 46 -15.32 6.54 15.41
CA GLY A 46 -16.78 6.40 15.43
C GLY A 46 -17.41 5.97 14.09
N PRO A 47 -18.76 6.02 14.00
CA PRO A 47 -19.51 5.46 12.86
C PRO A 47 -19.29 6.22 11.53
N ARG A 48 -18.76 7.44 11.55
CA ARG A 48 -18.42 8.20 10.32
C ARG A 48 -17.42 7.45 9.42
N VAL A 49 -16.57 6.61 10.03
CA VAL A 49 -15.64 5.72 9.28
C VAL A 49 -16.39 4.82 8.32
N LEU A 50 -17.48 4.19 8.79
CA LEU A 50 -18.31 3.31 7.94
C LEU A 50 -18.89 4.07 6.77
N LEU A 51 -19.31 5.31 6.98
CA LEU A 51 -19.88 6.16 5.94
C LEU A 51 -18.84 6.49 4.86
N ILE A 52 -17.63 6.84 5.26
CA ILE A 52 -16.51 7.09 4.33
C ILE A 52 -16.18 5.81 3.55
N CYS A 53 -16.04 4.67 4.22
CA CYS A 53 -15.79 3.39 3.56
C CYS A 53 -16.92 3.02 2.58
N LEU A 54 -18.17 3.22 2.94
CA LEU A 54 -19.32 2.95 2.09
C LEU A 54 -19.32 3.83 0.84
N VAL A 55 -19.03 5.12 0.99
CA VAL A 55 -18.94 6.06 -0.15
C VAL A 55 -17.77 5.70 -1.05
N THR A 56 -16.58 5.47 -0.50
CA THR A 56 -15.39 5.13 -1.33
C THR A 56 -15.55 3.80 -2.05
N ILE A 57 -15.99 2.74 -1.37
CA ILE A 57 -16.23 1.42 -1.97
C ILE A 57 -17.35 1.51 -3.01
N GLY A 58 -18.49 2.10 -2.65
CA GLY A 58 -19.63 2.26 -3.55
C GLY A 58 -19.29 3.04 -4.82
N THR A 59 -18.56 4.15 -4.66
CA THR A 59 -18.10 4.95 -5.80
C THR A 59 -17.07 4.21 -6.65
N CYS A 60 -16.14 3.46 -6.04
CA CYS A 60 -15.20 2.62 -6.79
C CYS A 60 -15.91 1.54 -7.61
N MET A 61 -16.87 0.84 -7.02
CA MET A 61 -17.66 -0.20 -7.71
C MET A 61 -18.51 0.39 -8.85
N LEU A 62 -19.17 1.52 -8.59
CA LEU A 62 -19.98 2.21 -9.60
C LEU A 62 -19.10 2.71 -10.75
N SER A 63 -17.97 3.32 -10.45
CA SER A 63 -17.02 3.82 -11.44
C SER A 63 -16.45 2.69 -12.30
N GLU A 64 -16.14 1.53 -11.70
CA GLU A 64 -15.67 0.36 -12.43
C GLU A 64 -16.76 -0.18 -13.36
N TYR A 65 -17.99 -0.33 -12.86
CA TYR A 65 -19.13 -0.78 -13.65
C TYR A 65 -19.40 0.14 -14.85
N LEU A 66 -19.48 1.45 -14.61
CA LEU A 66 -19.76 2.43 -15.65
C LEU A 66 -18.62 2.48 -16.69
N SER A 67 -17.38 2.50 -16.26
CA SER A 67 -16.21 2.51 -17.15
C SER A 67 -16.21 1.27 -18.05
N ARG A 68 -16.43 0.07 -17.48
CA ARG A 68 -16.51 -1.19 -18.25
C ARG A 68 -17.64 -1.19 -19.25
N LYS A 69 -18.81 -0.68 -18.86
CA LYS A 69 -19.99 -0.56 -19.73
C LYS A 69 -19.73 0.40 -20.89
N ILE A 70 -19.16 1.57 -20.62
CA ILE A 70 -18.81 2.58 -21.65
C ILE A 70 -17.76 2.04 -22.63
N MET A 71 -16.72 1.35 -22.10
CA MET A 71 -15.65 0.75 -22.90
C MET A 71 -16.05 -0.55 -23.58
N LYS A 72 -17.30 -1.02 -23.40
CA LYS A 72 -17.81 -2.31 -23.93
C LYS A 72 -16.93 -3.52 -23.55
N ARG A 73 -16.40 -3.53 -22.33
CA ARG A 73 -15.58 -4.63 -21.77
C ARG A 73 -16.41 -5.51 -20.84
N SER A 74 -15.96 -6.74 -20.61
CA SER A 74 -16.60 -7.66 -19.66
C SER A 74 -16.59 -7.09 -18.23
N ASN A 75 -17.65 -7.38 -17.47
CA ASN A 75 -17.76 -6.93 -16.08
C ASN A 75 -16.75 -7.67 -15.18
N THR A 76 -16.03 -6.92 -14.33
CA THR A 76 -15.00 -7.43 -13.40
C THR A 76 -15.33 -7.18 -11.93
N LEU A 77 -16.54 -6.72 -11.60
CA LEU A 77 -16.92 -6.44 -10.21
C LEU A 77 -16.77 -7.65 -9.27
N GLY A 78 -16.89 -8.86 -9.82
CA GLY A 78 -16.76 -10.11 -9.06
C GLY A 78 -15.34 -10.43 -8.60
N ASP A 79 -14.32 -9.70 -9.07
CA ASP A 79 -12.94 -9.89 -8.63
C ASP A 79 -12.61 -9.20 -7.29
N LEU A 80 -13.52 -8.38 -6.74
CA LEU A 80 -13.40 -7.62 -5.49
C LEU A 80 -12.28 -6.57 -5.47
N SER A 81 -11.59 -6.34 -6.57
CA SER A 81 -10.47 -5.41 -6.61
C SER A 81 -10.90 -3.94 -6.43
N ALA A 82 -12.11 -3.56 -6.90
CA ALA A 82 -12.68 -2.24 -6.65
C ALA A 82 -12.98 -2.02 -5.16
N VAL A 83 -13.43 -3.07 -4.47
CA VAL A 83 -13.69 -3.03 -3.03
C VAL A 83 -12.40 -2.81 -2.25
N VAL A 84 -11.34 -3.56 -2.59
CA VAL A 84 -10.00 -3.39 -1.98
C VAL A 84 -9.47 -1.98 -2.24
N THR A 85 -9.56 -1.48 -3.48
CA THR A 85 -9.11 -0.11 -3.81
C THR A 85 -9.88 0.94 -3.01
N GLY A 86 -11.20 0.82 -2.92
CA GLY A 86 -12.04 1.74 -2.15
C GLY A 86 -11.74 1.71 -0.65
N LEU A 87 -11.52 0.52 -0.08
CA LEU A 87 -11.17 0.35 1.33
C LEU A 87 -9.77 0.91 1.66
N LEU A 88 -8.76 0.61 0.82
CA LEU A 88 -7.42 1.16 0.98
C LEU A 88 -7.40 2.68 0.81
N LEU A 89 -8.19 3.22 -0.13
CA LEU A 89 -8.33 4.67 -0.25
C LEU A 89 -8.96 5.26 1.00
N ALA A 90 -10.08 4.71 1.50
CA ALA A 90 -10.72 5.16 2.74
C ALA A 90 -9.73 5.21 3.91
N PHE A 91 -8.91 4.18 4.06
CA PHE A 91 -7.89 4.09 5.12
C PHE A 91 -6.81 5.18 5.04
N ASN A 92 -6.62 5.75 3.87
CA ASN A 92 -5.69 6.86 3.64
C ASN A 92 -6.30 8.24 3.77
N LEU A 93 -7.61 8.32 4.07
CA LEU A 93 -8.31 9.59 4.21
C LEU A 93 -8.47 9.97 5.69
N PRO A 94 -8.51 11.28 6.03
CA PRO A 94 -8.90 11.73 7.36
C PRO A 94 -10.42 11.56 7.57
N VAL A 95 -10.84 11.39 8.83
CA VAL A 95 -12.26 11.26 9.17
C VAL A 95 -13.04 12.55 8.91
N SER A 96 -12.37 13.70 8.88
CA SER A 96 -12.96 15.04 8.63
C SER A 96 -13.33 15.26 7.16
N ILE A 97 -12.83 14.43 6.24
CA ILE A 97 -12.99 14.66 4.79
C ILE A 97 -14.46 14.77 4.38
N PRO A 98 -14.83 15.74 3.53
CA PRO A 98 -16.13 15.77 2.89
C PRO A 98 -16.35 14.55 1.98
N LEU A 99 -17.52 13.93 2.06
CA LEU A 99 -17.82 12.68 1.32
C LEU A 99 -17.67 12.83 -0.21
N TRP A 100 -17.99 14.02 -0.76
CA TRP A 100 -17.84 14.28 -2.18
C TRP A 100 -16.37 14.28 -2.64
N GLN A 101 -15.44 14.73 -1.79
CA GLN A 101 -13.99 14.66 -2.09
C GLN A 101 -13.53 13.21 -2.08
N ALA A 102 -13.96 12.40 -1.11
CA ALA A 102 -13.68 10.97 -1.07
C ALA A 102 -14.22 10.27 -2.33
N ALA A 103 -15.40 10.65 -2.82
CA ALA A 103 -15.97 10.14 -4.06
C ALA A 103 -15.11 10.53 -5.28
N ILE A 104 -14.65 11.77 -5.38
CA ILE A 104 -13.76 12.21 -6.49
C ILE A 104 -12.47 11.39 -6.49
N GLY A 105 -11.82 11.21 -5.33
CA GLY A 105 -10.62 10.38 -5.22
C GLY A 105 -10.85 8.94 -5.69
N SER A 106 -12.01 8.37 -5.34
CA SER A 106 -12.42 7.03 -5.77
C SER A 106 -12.62 6.92 -7.28
N VAL A 107 -13.29 7.91 -7.90
CA VAL A 107 -13.45 7.98 -9.36
C VAL A 107 -12.11 8.02 -10.05
N ILE A 108 -11.21 8.90 -9.61
CA ILE A 108 -9.88 9.03 -10.20
C ILE A 108 -9.08 7.74 -10.05
N ALA A 109 -9.07 7.13 -8.87
CA ALA A 109 -8.37 5.88 -8.61
C ALA A 109 -8.81 4.76 -9.56
N ILE A 110 -10.13 4.63 -9.80
CA ILE A 110 -10.66 3.56 -10.65
C ILE A 110 -10.63 3.94 -12.12
N VAL A 111 -11.18 5.09 -12.51
CA VAL A 111 -11.31 5.44 -13.94
C VAL A 111 -9.93 5.72 -14.54
N VAL A 112 -9.20 6.67 -13.95
CA VAL A 112 -7.96 7.15 -14.54
C VAL A 112 -6.82 6.14 -14.36
N VAL A 113 -6.63 5.61 -13.15
CA VAL A 113 -5.43 4.81 -12.85
C VAL A 113 -5.63 3.33 -13.18
N LYS A 114 -6.86 2.79 -13.06
CA LYS A 114 -7.11 1.36 -13.27
C LYS A 114 -7.75 1.08 -14.63
N GLN A 115 -8.89 1.70 -14.95
CA GLN A 115 -9.70 1.31 -16.11
C GLN A 115 -9.16 1.82 -17.45
N LEU A 116 -8.61 3.03 -17.51
CA LEU A 116 -8.00 3.56 -18.74
C LEU A 116 -6.81 2.70 -19.20
N PHE A 117 -6.04 2.14 -18.27
CA PHE A 117 -4.90 1.27 -18.60
C PHE A 117 -5.28 -0.18 -18.90
N GLY A 118 -6.55 -0.60 -18.68
CA GLY A 118 -7.01 -1.94 -19.05
C GLY A 118 -7.72 -2.71 -17.94
N GLY A 119 -7.64 -2.28 -16.71
CA GLY A 119 -8.22 -2.89 -15.52
C GLY A 119 -7.19 -3.55 -14.62
N ILE A 120 -7.61 -4.57 -13.86
CA ILE A 120 -6.72 -5.27 -12.94
C ILE A 120 -5.53 -5.88 -13.69
N GLY A 121 -4.33 -5.72 -13.16
CA GLY A 121 -3.11 -6.26 -13.76
C GLY A 121 -2.43 -5.35 -14.80
N GLN A 122 -3.06 -4.24 -15.21
CA GLN A 122 -2.54 -3.32 -16.24
C GLN A 122 -2.16 -1.93 -15.68
N ASN A 123 -2.47 -1.67 -14.42
CA ASN A 123 -2.12 -0.41 -13.77
C ASN A 123 -0.61 -0.37 -13.46
N PHE A 124 0.04 0.73 -13.84
CA PHE A 124 1.48 0.95 -13.61
C PHE A 124 1.80 1.54 -12.23
N VAL A 125 0.80 2.09 -11.54
CA VAL A 125 0.89 2.62 -10.17
C VAL A 125 -0.29 2.15 -9.33
N ASN A 126 -0.14 2.17 -8.01
CA ASN A 126 -1.20 1.80 -7.09
C ASN A 126 -2.36 2.82 -7.14
N PRO A 127 -3.60 2.38 -7.48
CA PRO A 127 -4.72 3.29 -7.69
C PRO A 127 -5.17 4.00 -6.40
N ALA A 128 -5.16 3.33 -5.25
CA ALA A 128 -5.58 3.94 -3.98
C ALA A 128 -4.60 5.05 -3.54
N ILE A 129 -3.30 4.82 -3.69
CA ILE A 129 -2.27 5.82 -3.37
C ILE A 129 -2.36 7.01 -4.32
N THR A 130 -2.57 6.77 -5.61
CA THR A 130 -2.70 7.84 -6.60
C THR A 130 -3.92 8.71 -6.32
N GLY A 131 -5.07 8.09 -5.98
CA GLY A 131 -6.26 8.82 -5.57
C GLY A 131 -6.00 9.70 -4.33
N ARG A 132 -5.30 9.18 -3.33
CA ARG A 132 -4.87 9.94 -2.15
C ARG A 132 -3.99 11.14 -2.50
N ILE A 133 -2.95 10.94 -3.34
CA ILE A 133 -2.03 12.03 -3.70
C ILE A 133 -2.75 13.13 -4.47
N ILE A 134 -3.63 12.77 -5.40
CA ILE A 134 -4.41 13.76 -6.14
C ILE A 134 -5.32 14.55 -5.20
N LEU A 135 -5.99 13.89 -4.24
CA LEU A 135 -6.77 14.57 -3.22
C LEU A 135 -5.90 15.49 -2.34
N MET A 136 -4.69 15.05 -1.97
CA MET A 136 -3.79 15.83 -1.13
C MET A 136 -3.27 17.08 -1.85
N VAL A 137 -3.03 17.01 -3.14
CA VAL A 137 -2.61 18.17 -3.96
C VAL A 137 -3.78 19.08 -4.25
N SER A 138 -4.98 18.54 -4.52
CA SER A 138 -6.16 19.34 -4.88
C SER A 138 -6.87 19.95 -3.66
N PHE A 139 -6.88 19.24 -2.52
CA PHE A 139 -7.59 19.64 -1.31
C PHE A 139 -6.69 19.52 -0.06
N PRO A 140 -5.56 20.23 0.01
CA PRO A 140 -4.56 20.05 1.06
C PRO A 140 -5.13 20.29 2.46
N THR A 141 -5.96 21.31 2.66
CA THR A 141 -6.54 21.60 3.96
C THR A 141 -7.42 20.45 4.48
N ALA A 142 -8.30 19.91 3.63
CA ALA A 142 -9.17 18.80 4.02
C ALA A 142 -8.37 17.52 4.31
N MET A 143 -7.27 17.30 3.59
CA MET A 143 -6.41 16.13 3.72
C MET A 143 -5.40 16.19 4.88
N THR A 144 -5.18 17.36 5.46
CA THR A 144 -4.25 17.58 6.59
C THR A 144 -4.96 17.95 7.91
N THR A 145 -6.29 17.96 7.92
CA THR A 145 -7.08 18.23 9.13
C THR A 145 -7.35 16.92 9.88
N TRP A 146 -6.65 16.72 11.00
CA TRP A 146 -6.75 15.51 11.80
C TRP A 146 -7.61 15.73 13.03
N ILE A 147 -8.59 14.88 13.27
CA ILE A 147 -9.45 14.92 14.46
C ILE A 147 -8.85 14.02 15.55
N LYS A 148 -8.95 14.47 16.81
CA LYS A 148 -8.52 13.70 17.98
C LYS A 148 -9.31 12.39 18.08
N PRO A 149 -8.64 11.21 18.26
CA PRO A 149 -9.34 9.95 18.48
C PRO A 149 -10.25 10.00 19.71
N LEU A 150 -11.30 9.17 19.69
CA LEU A 150 -12.31 9.03 20.76
C LEU A 150 -13.15 10.27 21.05
N LEU A 151 -12.97 11.36 20.30
CA LEU A 151 -13.75 12.59 20.48
C LEU A 151 -15.25 12.37 20.25
N TRP A 152 -15.64 11.40 19.43
CA TRP A 152 -17.03 11.07 19.15
C TRP A 152 -17.80 10.52 20.37
N LEU A 153 -17.09 10.11 21.44
CA LEU A 153 -17.68 9.69 22.71
C LEU A 153 -18.06 10.89 23.59
N ASP A 154 -17.42 12.03 23.40
CA ASP A 154 -17.67 13.25 24.18
C ASP A 154 -18.79 14.08 23.54
N LYS A 155 -19.99 13.96 24.06
CA LYS A 155 -21.21 14.63 23.59
C LYS A 155 -21.20 16.15 23.85
N GLY A 156 -20.26 16.88 23.43
CA GLY A 156 -20.18 18.34 23.66
C GLY A 156 -18.81 18.92 23.33
N ALA A 157 -17.90 18.08 22.96
CA ALA A 157 -16.57 18.56 22.55
C ALA A 157 -16.65 19.14 21.13
N GLU A 158 -16.21 20.38 20.99
CA GLU A 158 -15.93 20.97 19.68
C GLU A 158 -14.88 20.13 18.96
N SER A 159 -14.91 20.14 17.61
CA SER A 159 -13.94 19.38 16.81
C SER A 159 -12.51 19.87 17.05
N VAL A 160 -11.80 19.18 17.95
CA VAL A 160 -10.40 19.49 18.25
C VAL A 160 -9.50 18.85 17.19
N THR A 161 -8.80 19.68 16.44
CA THR A 161 -7.77 19.24 15.51
C THR A 161 -6.46 18.99 16.25
N THR A 162 -5.77 17.90 15.92
CA THR A 162 -4.49 17.54 16.51
C THR A 162 -3.39 17.49 15.45
N ALA A 163 -2.18 17.83 15.82
CA ALA A 163 -1.02 17.57 14.98
C ALA A 163 -0.73 16.07 14.93
N THR A 164 -0.21 15.58 13.82
CA THR A 164 0.28 14.19 13.75
C THR A 164 1.59 14.05 14.52
N PRO A 165 1.89 12.89 15.11
CA PRO A 165 3.17 12.68 15.79
C PRO A 165 4.37 12.98 14.89
N LEU A 166 4.23 12.76 13.58
CA LEU A 166 5.28 13.01 12.60
C LEU A 166 5.60 14.51 12.43
N THR A 167 4.59 15.39 12.56
CA THR A 167 4.78 16.84 12.53
C THR A 167 5.32 17.39 13.84
N MET A 168 5.09 16.68 14.95
CA MET A 168 5.60 17.05 16.28
C MET A 168 7.07 16.68 16.49
N MET A 169 7.59 15.70 15.73
CA MET A 169 8.99 15.31 15.81
C MET A 169 9.87 16.29 15.07
N THR A 170 10.91 16.79 15.72
CA THR A 170 11.92 17.64 15.08
C THR A 170 12.80 16.82 14.14
N LYS A 171 13.26 17.45 13.06
CA LYS A 171 14.12 16.80 12.05
C LYS A 171 15.50 16.39 12.60
N GLY A 172 15.86 16.83 13.80
CA GLY A 172 17.14 16.54 14.45
C GLY A 172 17.15 15.36 15.43
N GLY A 173 16.06 14.60 15.53
CA GLY A 173 15.97 13.45 16.44
C GLY A 173 15.54 13.79 17.87
N GLU A 174 15.22 15.04 18.14
CA GLU A 174 14.66 15.46 19.42
C GLU A 174 13.16 15.16 19.45
N LEU A 175 12.72 14.59 20.56
CA LEU A 175 11.31 14.33 20.85
C LEU A 175 10.74 15.57 21.52
N SER A 176 9.72 16.20 20.90
CA SER A 176 9.03 17.34 21.52
C SER A 176 8.14 16.88 22.68
N ASP A 177 8.01 17.76 23.67
CA ASP A 177 7.05 17.57 24.75
C ASP A 177 5.63 17.50 24.18
N GLY A 178 4.86 16.49 24.61
CA GLY A 178 3.48 16.30 24.17
C GLY A 178 3.27 15.18 23.11
N LEU A 179 4.32 14.43 22.77
CA LEU A 179 4.15 13.21 21.96
C LEU A 179 3.34 12.15 22.72
N PRO A 180 2.40 11.44 22.04
CA PRO A 180 1.70 10.30 22.63
C PRO A 180 2.70 9.23 23.11
N SER A 181 2.31 8.43 24.12
CA SER A 181 3.16 7.31 24.55
C SER A 181 3.33 6.29 23.43
N LEU A 182 4.41 5.48 23.47
CA LEU A 182 4.62 4.41 22.47
C LEU A 182 3.47 3.40 22.47
N VAL A 183 2.81 3.20 23.60
CA VAL A 183 1.61 2.33 23.70
C VAL A 183 0.44 2.97 22.97
N ASP A 184 0.21 4.27 23.13
CA ASP A 184 -0.83 5.00 22.40
C ASP A 184 -0.56 4.99 20.89
N MET A 185 0.70 5.07 20.49
CA MET A 185 1.11 4.93 19.09
C MET A 185 0.80 3.54 18.51
N LEU A 186 0.95 2.47 19.30
CA LEU A 186 0.63 1.10 18.88
C LEU A 186 -0.87 0.88 18.78
N ILE A 187 -1.65 1.34 19.76
CA ILE A 187 -3.11 1.18 19.83
C ILE A 187 -3.80 2.13 18.84
N GLY A 188 -3.18 3.31 18.58
CA GLY A 188 -3.69 4.26 17.60
C GLY A 188 -4.37 5.50 18.21
N ILE A 189 -4.18 5.78 19.51
CA ILE A 189 -4.70 6.99 20.16
C ILE A 189 -3.86 8.21 19.74
N ARG A 190 -3.93 8.56 18.47
CA ARG A 190 -3.18 9.66 17.83
C ARG A 190 -3.91 10.22 16.63
N GLY A 191 -3.62 11.46 16.25
CA GLY A 191 -4.11 12.03 14.99
C GLY A 191 -3.47 11.34 13.78
N GLY A 192 -4.26 11.08 12.75
CA GLY A 192 -3.81 10.46 11.51
C GLY A 192 -4.96 10.03 10.60
N SER A 193 -4.64 9.36 9.49
CA SER A 193 -5.62 8.80 8.57
C SER A 193 -6.35 7.60 9.21
N LEU A 194 -7.55 7.30 8.72
CA LEU A 194 -8.45 6.30 9.31
C LEU A 194 -7.78 4.94 9.55
N GLY A 195 -7.09 4.40 8.57
CA GLY A 195 -6.52 3.05 8.63
C GLY A 195 -5.06 2.98 9.11
N GLU A 196 -4.39 4.11 9.31
CA GLU A 196 -2.95 4.10 9.68
C GLU A 196 -2.70 4.24 11.18
N THR A 197 -3.71 4.60 11.96
CA THR A 197 -3.55 4.94 13.37
C THR A 197 -3.17 3.74 14.22
N CYS A 198 -3.86 2.60 14.07
CA CYS A 198 -3.62 1.39 14.86
C CYS A 198 -2.56 0.50 14.19
N ALA A 199 -1.30 0.61 14.62
CA ALA A 199 -0.20 -0.17 14.07
C ALA A 199 -0.34 -1.68 14.34
N VAL A 200 -0.84 -2.07 15.52
CA VAL A 200 -1.05 -3.48 15.89
C VAL A 200 -2.02 -4.17 14.93
N ALA A 201 -3.14 -3.52 14.62
CA ALA A 201 -4.13 -4.08 13.71
C ALA A 201 -3.57 -4.30 12.29
N LEU A 202 -2.74 -3.37 11.81
CA LEU A 202 -2.07 -3.48 10.51
C LEU A 202 -1.02 -4.61 10.51
N ILE A 203 -0.25 -4.76 11.59
CA ILE A 203 0.74 -5.83 11.72
C ILE A 203 0.02 -7.19 11.73
N ILE A 204 -1.06 -7.34 12.49
CA ILE A 204 -1.86 -8.58 12.51
C ILE A 204 -2.36 -8.93 11.11
N GLY A 205 -2.92 -7.96 10.38
CA GLY A 205 -3.37 -8.16 9.01
C GLY A 205 -2.23 -8.51 8.04
N GLY A 206 -1.09 -7.81 8.15
CA GLY A 206 0.11 -8.09 7.35
C GLY A 206 0.69 -9.48 7.60
N VAL A 207 0.80 -9.89 8.87
CA VAL A 207 1.26 -11.25 9.26
C VAL A 207 0.29 -12.31 8.74
N TYR A 208 -1.03 -12.09 8.83
CA TYR A 208 -2.02 -12.98 8.24
C TYR A 208 -1.78 -13.20 6.74
N LEU A 209 -1.55 -12.13 5.96
CA LEU A 209 -1.27 -12.24 4.52
C LEU A 209 0.04 -12.98 4.23
N MET A 210 1.08 -12.81 5.08
CA MET A 210 2.34 -13.54 4.95
C MET A 210 2.16 -15.04 5.25
N ILE A 211 1.42 -15.40 6.31
CA ILE A 211 1.12 -16.80 6.66
C ILE A 211 0.32 -17.46 5.54
N ARG A 212 -0.65 -16.75 4.94
CA ARG A 212 -1.42 -17.21 3.78
C ARG A 212 -0.62 -17.25 2.49
N LYS A 213 0.66 -16.83 2.51
CA LYS A 213 1.55 -16.75 1.33
C LYS A 213 0.97 -15.88 0.19
N ILE A 214 0.16 -14.90 0.55
CA ILE A 214 -0.39 -13.91 -0.39
C ILE A 214 0.64 -12.84 -0.65
N ILE A 215 1.34 -12.34 0.37
CA ILE A 215 2.43 -11.40 0.22
C ILE A 215 3.76 -12.01 0.62
N SER A 216 4.84 -11.57 -0.06
CA SER A 216 6.21 -11.92 0.33
C SER A 216 6.69 -10.99 1.44
N PRO A 217 7.36 -11.51 2.48
CA PRO A 217 7.93 -10.67 3.53
C PRO A 217 9.09 -9.77 3.04
N ALA A 218 9.63 -10.01 1.84
CA ALA A 218 10.78 -9.29 1.32
C ALA A 218 10.55 -7.78 1.22
N ILE A 219 9.38 -7.34 0.68
CA ILE A 219 9.07 -5.91 0.53
C ILE A 219 8.84 -5.23 1.88
N PRO A 220 7.94 -5.73 2.76
CA PRO A 220 7.72 -5.07 4.06
C PRO A 220 8.99 -5.00 4.91
N LEU A 221 9.76 -6.11 5.00
CA LEU A 221 10.97 -6.14 5.81
C LEU A 221 12.06 -5.23 5.27
N SER A 222 12.30 -5.22 3.96
CA SER A 222 13.31 -4.31 3.36
C SER A 222 12.88 -2.85 3.48
N PHE A 223 11.59 -2.53 3.30
CA PHE A 223 11.08 -1.17 3.43
C PHE A 223 11.22 -0.66 4.87
N ILE A 224 10.62 -1.37 5.84
CA ILE A 224 10.65 -1.00 7.27
C ILE A 224 12.09 -1.00 7.80
N GLY A 225 12.90 -2.01 7.41
CA GLY A 225 14.29 -2.11 7.82
C GLY A 225 15.15 -0.95 7.33
N THR A 226 14.98 -0.52 6.07
CA THR A 226 15.70 0.64 5.53
C THR A 226 15.32 1.92 6.25
N VAL A 227 14.03 2.15 6.50
CA VAL A 227 13.57 3.32 7.29
C VAL A 227 14.17 3.27 8.69
N ALA A 228 14.15 2.09 9.36
CA ALA A 228 14.71 1.94 10.70
C ALA A 228 16.21 2.30 10.75
N VAL A 229 17.00 1.78 9.80
CA VAL A 229 18.44 2.05 9.74
C VAL A 229 18.73 3.54 9.52
N ILE A 230 18.05 4.18 8.56
CA ILE A 230 18.27 5.59 8.25
C ILE A 230 17.83 6.47 9.44
N MET A 231 16.68 6.17 10.04
CA MET A 231 16.19 6.93 11.19
C MET A 231 17.03 6.70 12.46
N LEU A 232 17.70 5.55 12.59
CA LEU A 232 18.67 5.30 13.66
C LEU A 232 19.90 6.19 13.50
N ILE A 233 20.40 6.34 12.28
CA ILE A 233 21.52 7.24 11.97
C ILE A 233 21.11 8.71 12.19
N ALA A 234 19.97 9.12 11.67
CA ALA A 234 19.46 10.49 11.81
C ALA A 234 19.13 10.85 13.26
N GLY A 235 18.60 9.90 14.04
CA GLY A 235 18.28 10.06 15.47
C GLY A 235 19.48 9.83 16.40
N LYS A 236 20.73 9.86 15.90
CA LYS A 236 21.96 9.71 16.69
C LYS A 236 21.95 8.46 17.61
N GLY A 237 21.37 7.35 17.13
CA GLY A 237 21.29 6.09 17.86
C GLY A 237 20.08 5.95 18.80
N SER A 238 19.13 6.87 18.79
CA SER A 238 17.94 6.80 19.63
C SER A 238 16.94 5.77 19.09
N PHE A 239 16.81 4.62 19.76
CA PHE A 239 15.80 3.60 19.43
C PHE A 239 14.37 4.10 19.64
N THR A 240 14.16 4.99 20.60
CA THR A 240 12.85 5.61 20.85
C THR A 240 12.41 6.44 19.64
N PHE A 241 13.31 7.25 19.08
CA PHE A 241 13.04 8.02 17.87
C PHE A 241 12.70 7.11 16.68
N VAL A 242 13.44 6.02 16.50
CA VAL A 242 13.14 5.02 15.47
C VAL A 242 11.75 4.43 15.67
N ALA A 243 11.39 4.02 16.90
CA ALA A 243 10.07 3.47 17.18
C ALA A 243 8.95 4.45 16.83
N TYR A 244 9.08 5.71 17.22
CA TYR A 244 8.11 6.75 16.81
C TYR A 244 8.03 6.91 15.30
N GLN A 245 9.14 6.92 14.59
CA GLN A 245 9.18 7.04 13.14
C GLN A 245 8.55 5.84 12.43
N LEU A 246 8.77 4.63 12.91
CA LEU A 246 8.17 3.42 12.35
C LEU A 246 6.67 3.34 12.60
N LEU A 247 6.23 3.74 13.79
CA LEU A 247 4.82 3.72 14.16
C LEU A 247 4.04 4.93 13.63
N SER A 248 4.71 6.00 13.18
CA SER A 248 4.07 7.23 12.69
C SER A 248 3.76 7.17 11.21
N GLY A 249 2.68 7.87 10.82
CA GLY A 249 2.24 7.98 9.42
C GLY A 249 1.84 6.64 8.83
N GLY A 250 1.63 6.62 7.52
CA GLY A 250 1.15 5.46 6.78
C GLY A 250 2.19 4.37 6.50
N LEU A 251 3.33 4.30 7.23
CA LEU A 251 4.40 3.35 6.92
C LEU A 251 3.93 1.89 7.02
N MET A 252 3.23 1.52 8.09
CA MET A 252 2.74 0.14 8.27
C MET A 252 1.70 -0.23 7.22
N LEU A 253 0.72 0.64 6.96
CA LEU A 253 -0.27 0.44 5.91
C LEU A 253 0.39 0.37 4.53
N GLY A 254 1.33 1.27 4.26
CA GLY A 254 2.08 1.33 3.00
C GLY A 254 2.93 0.08 2.77
N ALA A 255 3.69 -0.36 3.76
CA ALA A 255 4.62 -1.47 3.63
C ALA A 255 3.91 -2.83 3.49
N PHE A 256 2.83 -3.08 4.26
CA PHE A 256 2.14 -4.37 4.24
C PHE A 256 1.08 -4.51 3.15
N PHE A 257 0.36 -3.43 2.80
CA PHE A 257 -0.83 -3.54 1.94
C PHE A 257 -0.71 -2.79 0.61
N MET A 258 0.14 -1.76 0.52
CA MET A 258 0.20 -0.92 -0.67
C MET A 258 1.44 -1.17 -1.53
N ALA A 259 2.61 -1.32 -0.91
CA ALA A 259 3.85 -1.64 -1.60
C ALA A 259 3.90 -3.10 -2.07
N THR A 260 3.06 -3.97 -1.51
CA THR A 260 2.96 -5.39 -1.85
C THR A 260 1.90 -5.69 -2.92
N ASP A 261 1.34 -4.68 -3.57
CA ASP A 261 0.40 -4.87 -4.67
C ASP A 261 1.07 -5.65 -5.81
N TYR A 262 0.40 -6.72 -6.28
CA TYR A 262 0.95 -7.64 -7.30
C TYR A 262 1.28 -6.97 -8.62
N THR A 263 0.50 -5.96 -9.01
CA THR A 263 0.61 -5.33 -10.33
C THR A 263 1.69 -4.27 -10.39
N THR A 264 2.00 -3.66 -9.25
CA THR A 264 2.89 -2.50 -9.16
C THR A 264 4.18 -2.77 -8.40
N SER A 265 4.43 -4.05 -8.04
CA SER A 265 5.66 -4.48 -7.37
C SER A 265 6.42 -5.52 -8.20
N PRO A 266 7.77 -5.62 -8.07
CA PRO A 266 8.57 -6.58 -8.80
C PRO A 266 8.24 -8.03 -8.48
N ILE A 267 8.34 -8.92 -9.49
CA ILE A 267 8.07 -10.35 -9.37
C ILE A 267 9.24 -11.06 -8.68
N ASN A 268 10.48 -10.73 -9.04
CA ASN A 268 11.69 -11.39 -8.57
C ASN A 268 12.06 -10.99 -7.13
N LEU A 269 12.59 -11.93 -6.34
CA LEU A 269 12.98 -11.67 -4.94
C LEU A 269 14.01 -10.53 -4.84
N LYS A 270 15.02 -10.51 -5.72
CA LYS A 270 16.02 -9.41 -5.77
C LYS A 270 15.36 -8.07 -6.08
N GLY A 271 14.43 -8.06 -7.03
CA GLY A 271 13.67 -6.86 -7.39
C GLY A 271 12.84 -6.36 -6.21
N ARG A 272 12.16 -7.25 -5.49
CA ARG A 272 11.37 -6.92 -4.29
C ARG A 272 12.21 -6.26 -3.20
N ILE A 273 13.41 -6.77 -2.95
CA ILE A 273 14.33 -6.20 -1.96
C ILE A 273 14.79 -4.81 -2.40
N ILE A 274 15.21 -4.65 -3.66
CA ILE A 274 15.63 -3.34 -4.22
C ILE A 274 14.47 -2.34 -4.16
N PHE A 275 13.27 -2.76 -4.53
CA PHE A 275 12.06 -1.94 -4.47
C PHE A 275 11.76 -1.49 -3.03
N GLY A 276 11.81 -2.39 -2.06
CA GLY A 276 11.58 -2.05 -0.66
C GLY A 276 12.66 -1.12 -0.08
N ILE A 277 13.93 -1.34 -0.42
CA ILE A 277 15.03 -0.43 -0.05
C ILE A 277 14.80 0.95 -0.67
N GLY A 278 14.44 1.03 -1.95
CA GLY A 278 14.15 2.28 -2.64
C GLY A 278 12.98 3.03 -2.01
N CYS A 279 11.88 2.34 -1.68
CA CYS A 279 10.76 2.93 -0.92
C CYS A 279 11.24 3.48 0.43
N GLY A 280 12.08 2.73 1.16
CA GLY A 280 12.61 3.13 2.45
C GLY A 280 13.51 4.36 2.38
N LEU A 281 14.43 4.40 1.42
CA LEU A 281 15.31 5.54 1.16
C LEU A 281 14.51 6.80 0.86
N LEU A 282 13.58 6.74 -0.10
CA LEU A 282 12.76 7.87 -0.50
C LEU A 282 11.86 8.36 0.65
N THR A 283 11.24 7.43 1.39
CA THR A 283 10.41 7.79 2.56
C THR A 283 11.24 8.53 3.61
N SER A 284 12.41 8.00 3.93
CA SER A 284 13.30 8.61 4.92
C SER A 284 13.80 9.98 4.46
N PHE A 285 14.17 10.10 3.19
CA PHE A 285 14.59 11.36 2.59
C PHE A 285 13.49 12.43 2.66
N ILE A 286 12.26 12.07 2.27
CA ILE A 286 11.12 12.99 2.32
C ILE A 286 10.81 13.40 3.77
N ARG A 287 10.88 12.47 4.74
CA ARG A 287 10.63 12.77 6.15
C ARG A 287 11.67 13.70 6.76
N LEU A 288 12.94 13.55 6.39
CA LEU A 288 14.03 14.36 6.94
C LEU A 288 14.16 15.74 6.27
N PHE A 289 13.95 15.80 4.97
CA PHE A 289 14.22 17.01 4.18
C PHE A 289 12.98 17.64 3.58
N GLY A 290 11.89 16.86 3.40
CA GLY A 290 10.66 17.34 2.77
C GLY A 290 9.85 18.30 3.65
N SER A 291 8.96 19.05 3.02
CA SER A 291 7.93 19.88 3.68
C SER A 291 6.71 19.06 4.11
N LEU A 292 6.45 17.95 3.42
CA LEU A 292 5.35 17.03 3.73
C LEU A 292 5.89 15.89 4.58
N PRO A 293 5.42 15.70 5.81
CA PRO A 293 5.95 14.68 6.73
C PRO A 293 5.64 13.25 6.28
N GLU A 294 4.58 13.05 5.49
CA GLU A 294 4.15 11.73 5.00
C GLU A 294 4.76 11.38 3.64
N GLY A 295 5.99 10.87 3.65
CA GLY A 295 6.70 10.49 2.42
C GLY A 295 6.27 9.16 1.79
N VAL A 296 5.54 8.29 2.51
CA VAL A 296 5.28 6.89 2.12
C VAL A 296 4.53 6.78 0.78
N SER A 297 3.45 7.55 0.61
CA SER A 297 2.65 7.50 -0.62
C SER A 297 3.44 7.93 -1.85
N PHE A 298 4.22 8.99 -1.73
CA PHE A 298 5.07 9.49 -2.83
C PHE A 298 6.20 8.51 -3.16
N SER A 299 6.83 7.91 -2.14
CA SER A 299 7.91 6.95 -2.33
C SER A 299 7.41 5.68 -3.05
N ILE A 300 6.24 5.16 -2.68
CA ILE A 300 5.67 3.98 -3.34
C ILE A 300 5.34 4.29 -4.81
N ILE A 301 4.72 5.43 -5.13
CA ILE A 301 4.42 5.77 -6.53
C ILE A 301 5.68 5.94 -7.36
N LEU A 302 6.70 6.65 -6.84
CA LEU A 302 7.95 6.81 -7.56
C LEU A 302 8.62 5.47 -7.83
N MET A 303 8.62 4.58 -6.84
CA MET A 303 9.18 3.24 -7.01
C MET A 303 8.32 2.37 -7.94
N ASN A 304 6.98 2.50 -7.94
CA ASN A 304 6.11 1.79 -8.89
C ASN A 304 6.47 2.14 -10.34
N ILE A 305 6.75 3.42 -10.64
CA ILE A 305 7.18 3.87 -11.97
C ILE A 305 8.53 3.23 -12.36
N LEU A 306 9.39 2.98 -11.37
CA LEU A 306 10.72 2.38 -11.60
C LEU A 306 10.69 0.84 -11.69
N VAL A 307 9.56 0.19 -11.37
CA VAL A 307 9.45 -1.30 -11.39
C VAL A 307 9.91 -1.92 -12.70
N PRO A 308 9.53 -1.44 -13.89
CA PRO A 308 10.00 -2.03 -15.14
C PRO A 308 11.52 -2.03 -15.28
N HIS A 309 12.20 -0.97 -14.80
CA HIS A 309 13.65 -0.87 -14.81
C HIS A 309 14.29 -1.84 -13.80
N ILE A 310 13.71 -1.94 -12.61
CA ILE A 310 14.16 -2.89 -11.58
C ILE A 310 14.01 -4.33 -12.08
N GLU A 311 12.91 -4.67 -12.74
CA GLU A 311 12.70 -6.00 -13.31
C GLU A 311 13.71 -6.31 -14.40
N HIS A 312 13.95 -5.38 -15.32
CA HIS A 312 14.96 -5.55 -16.36
C HIS A 312 16.35 -5.83 -15.78
N LEU A 313 16.74 -5.19 -14.68
CA LEU A 313 18.01 -5.38 -13.99
C LEU A 313 18.08 -6.69 -13.21
N THR A 314 16.96 -7.19 -12.72
CA THR A 314 16.88 -8.34 -11.80
C THR A 314 16.41 -9.64 -12.44
N THR A 315 15.92 -9.59 -13.68
CA THR A 315 15.47 -10.77 -14.42
C THR A 315 16.62 -11.75 -14.62
N PRO A 316 16.48 -13.01 -14.19
CA PRO A 316 17.50 -14.03 -14.41
C PRO A 316 17.68 -14.29 -15.90
N LYS A 317 18.92 -14.52 -16.33
CA LYS A 317 19.21 -14.86 -17.71
C LYS A 317 18.54 -16.19 -18.07
N PRO A 318 17.95 -16.32 -19.27
CA PRO A 318 17.38 -17.58 -19.73
C PRO A 318 18.38 -18.72 -19.68
N PHE A 319 17.89 -19.95 -19.45
CA PHE A 319 18.73 -21.15 -19.53
C PHE A 319 19.41 -21.24 -20.90
N GLY A 320 20.70 -21.60 -20.92
CA GLY A 320 21.48 -21.75 -22.18
C GLY A 320 22.13 -20.46 -22.68
N THR A 321 21.95 -19.29 -22.06
CA THR A 321 22.73 -18.10 -22.43
C THR A 321 24.19 -18.26 -22.05
N VAL A 322 25.03 -18.45 -23.08
CA VAL A 322 26.50 -18.44 -22.94
C VAL A 322 26.96 -17.00 -22.77
N LYS A 323 27.73 -16.71 -21.72
CA LYS A 323 28.41 -15.42 -21.61
C LYS A 323 29.39 -15.28 -22.76
N GLU A 324 29.10 -14.43 -23.74
CA GLU A 324 30.13 -14.00 -24.67
C GLU A 324 31.30 -13.38 -23.86
N LYS A 325 32.41 -14.09 -23.79
CA LYS A 325 33.66 -13.48 -23.32
C LYS A 325 33.95 -12.34 -24.29
N LYS A 326 33.79 -11.08 -23.82
CA LYS A 326 34.31 -9.92 -24.56
C LYS A 326 35.75 -10.24 -24.94
N LYS A 327 36.01 -10.48 -26.23
CA LYS A 327 37.35 -10.52 -26.79
C LYS A 327 37.99 -9.15 -26.57
N LYS A 328 38.61 -8.95 -25.41
CA LYS A 328 39.57 -7.88 -25.20
C LYS A 328 40.86 -8.35 -25.88
N GLY A 329 41.20 -7.71 -26.96
CA GLY A 329 42.57 -7.80 -27.51
C GLY A 329 42.67 -8.56 -28.81
N ALA A 330 42.26 -7.97 -29.92
CA ALA A 330 42.80 -8.27 -31.26
C ALA A 330 42.60 -7.03 -32.15
N GLU A 331 43.19 -5.94 -31.72
CA GLU A 331 43.40 -4.76 -32.58
C GLU A 331 44.60 -3.98 -32.03
N LYS A 332 45.77 -4.59 -32.14
CA LYS A 332 47.09 -3.96 -32.09
C LYS A 332 48.09 -5.00 -32.59
N ALA A 333 48.23 -5.15 -33.89
CA ALA A 333 49.41 -5.53 -34.61
C ALA A 333 49.30 -4.98 -36.04
#